data_bc50ba13494869e8f4c66cb43dd57936
#
_entry.id   bc50ba13494869e8f4c66cb43dd57936
#
_cell.length_a   1.000
_cell.length_b   1.000
_cell.length_c   1.000
_cell.angle_alpha   90.00
_cell.angle_beta   90.00
_cell.angle_gamma   90.00
#
_symmetry.space_group_name_H-M   'P 1'
#
loop_
_entity.id
_entity.type
_entity.pdbx_description
1 polymer ?
#
loop_
_entity_poly.entity_id
_entity_poly.type
_entity_poly.pdbx_seq_one_letter_code
_entity_poly.pdbx_strand_id
1 'polypeptide(L)' 'MSRQAFQVGDVLVARIMRVLPFGAFVEPVGGFDALIVTKQRLPEAGAVVPVRVAEIDEENGRMRLILA' A
#
# COMPACT_ATOMS: atom_id res chain seq x y z
N MET A 1 -17.07 18.45 -7.14
CA MET A 1 -15.85 18.23 -6.47
C MET A 1 -15.21 16.91 -6.87
N SER A 2 -13.99 16.99 -7.23
CA SER A 2 -13.32 15.76 -7.58
C SER A 2 -12.52 15.26 -6.39
N ARG A 3 -12.39 14.00 -6.27
CA ARG A 3 -11.49 13.44 -5.32
C ARG A 3 -10.65 12.39 -5.98
N GLN A 4 -9.48 12.25 -5.45
CA GLN A 4 -8.53 11.30 -5.93
C GLN A 4 -9.15 9.93 -5.88
N ALA A 5 -9.15 9.25 -7.00
CA ALA A 5 -9.69 7.90 -7.07
C ALA A 5 -8.56 6.97 -7.46
N PHE A 6 -8.31 5.99 -6.62
CA PHE A 6 -7.41 4.90 -6.94
C PHE A 6 -8.22 3.73 -7.41
N GLN A 7 -7.64 2.94 -8.30
CA GLN A 7 -8.30 1.77 -8.84
C GLN A 7 -7.41 0.56 -8.61
N VAL A 8 -8.05 -0.58 -8.45
CA VAL A 8 -7.32 -1.84 -8.38
C VAL A 8 -6.52 -1.98 -9.67
N GLY A 9 -5.24 -2.32 -9.50
CA GLY A 9 -4.32 -2.42 -10.63
C GLY A 9 -3.41 -1.21 -10.80
N ASP A 10 -3.73 -0.10 -10.16
CA ASP A 10 -2.87 1.09 -10.25
C ASP A 10 -1.51 0.79 -9.64
N VAL A 11 -0.48 1.34 -10.27
CA VAL A 11 0.90 1.20 -9.78
C VAL A 11 1.33 2.54 -9.20
N LEU A 12 1.91 2.49 -8.01
CA LEU A 12 2.40 3.68 -7.33
C LEU A 12 3.60 3.28 -6.48
N VAL A 13 4.21 4.26 -5.84
CA VAL A 13 5.29 3.99 -4.88
C VAL A 13 4.76 4.21 -3.48
N ALA A 14 5.25 3.40 -2.55
CA ALA A 14 4.84 3.47 -1.15
C ALA A 14 6.07 3.50 -0.26
N ARG A 15 5.99 4.28 0.81
CA ARG A 15 7.07 4.34 1.79
C ARG A 15 6.75 3.40 2.93
N ILE A 16 7.66 2.49 3.21
CA ILE A 16 7.49 1.51 4.29
C ILE A 16 7.62 2.21 5.63
N MET A 17 6.62 2.03 6.48
CA MET A 17 6.66 2.55 7.85
C MET A 17 7.07 1.47 8.82
N ARG A 18 6.62 0.24 8.61
CA ARG A 18 6.89 -0.84 9.54
C ARG A 18 6.81 -2.17 8.81
N VAL A 19 7.86 -2.96 8.90
CA VAL A 19 7.91 -4.29 8.30
C VAL A 19 7.31 -5.30 9.26
N LEU A 20 6.48 -6.18 8.70
CA LEU A 20 5.80 -7.24 9.44
C LEU A 20 6.21 -8.58 8.84
N PRO A 21 5.96 -9.70 9.54
CA PRO A 21 6.34 -11.01 8.99
C PRO A 21 5.69 -11.33 7.64
N PHE A 22 4.54 -10.73 7.34
CA PHE A 22 3.79 -11.05 6.12
C PHE A 22 3.63 -9.85 5.19
N GLY A 23 4.33 -8.77 5.45
CA GLY A 23 4.22 -7.58 4.62
C GLY A 23 4.73 -6.34 5.33
N ALA A 24 4.07 -5.22 5.09
CA ALA A 24 4.48 -3.98 5.74
C ALA A 24 3.35 -2.97 5.72
N PHE A 25 3.27 -2.19 6.80
CA PHE A 25 2.47 -0.97 6.77
C PHE A 25 3.25 0.10 6.03
N VAL A 26 2.55 0.88 5.22
CA VAL A 26 3.14 1.99 4.49
C VAL A 26 2.40 3.26 4.86
N GLU A 27 2.97 4.39 4.46
CA GLU A 27 2.30 5.68 4.68
C GLU A 27 0.94 5.66 3.98
N PRO A 28 -0.07 6.32 4.54
CA PRO A 28 -1.39 6.33 3.94
C PRO A 28 -1.36 6.79 2.49
N VAL A 29 -2.20 6.18 1.68
CA VAL A 29 -2.29 6.46 0.26
C VAL A 29 -3.66 7.06 -0.01
N GLY A 30 -3.71 8.33 -0.42
CA GLY A 30 -4.98 8.98 -0.73
C GLY A 30 -5.98 8.95 0.42
N GLY A 31 -5.49 8.98 1.66
CA GLY A 31 -6.37 8.92 2.82
C GLY A 31 -6.71 7.51 3.29
N PHE A 32 -6.24 6.49 2.57
CA PHE A 32 -6.46 5.10 2.96
C PHE A 32 -5.28 4.59 3.77
N ASP A 33 -5.57 3.85 4.83
CA ASP A 33 -4.53 3.06 5.49
C ASP A 33 -4.13 1.94 4.55
N ALA A 34 -2.84 1.76 4.32
CA ALA A 34 -2.36 0.84 3.30
C ALA A 34 -1.41 -0.19 3.88
N LEU A 35 -1.53 -1.41 3.36
CA LEU A 35 -0.73 -2.54 3.80
C LEU A 35 -0.24 -3.30 2.59
N ILE A 36 1.07 -3.55 2.53
CA ILE A 36 1.64 -4.46 1.53
C ILE A 36 1.55 -5.86 2.08
N VAL A 37 0.99 -6.77 1.28
CA VAL A 37 0.94 -8.19 1.65
C VAL A 37 1.87 -8.94 0.70
N THR A 38 2.88 -9.58 1.24
CA THR A 38 3.86 -10.30 0.42
C THR A 38 4.60 -11.30 1.30
N LYS A 39 5.08 -12.37 0.67
CA LYS A 39 5.99 -13.31 1.30
C LYS A 39 7.43 -12.99 1.02
N GLN A 40 7.67 -12.04 0.11
CA GLN A 40 9.03 -11.65 -0.23
C GLN A 40 9.60 -10.76 0.86
N ARG A 41 10.92 -10.77 0.95
CA ARG A 41 11.60 -9.92 1.90
C ARG A 41 11.49 -8.48 1.46
N LEU A 42 11.08 -7.62 2.37
CA LEU A 42 10.92 -6.20 2.11
C LEU A 42 12.12 -5.44 2.64
N PRO A 43 12.41 -4.27 2.04
CA PRO A 43 13.40 -3.37 2.60
C PRO A 43 12.94 -2.87 3.97
N GLU A 44 13.85 -2.23 4.68
CA GLU A 44 13.55 -1.72 6.01
C GLU A 44 12.67 -0.47 5.93
N ALA A 45 12.18 -0.08 7.09
CA ALA A 45 11.35 1.11 7.22
C ALA A 45 12.08 2.33 6.67
N GLY A 46 11.32 3.20 6.02
CA GLY A 46 11.85 4.38 5.35
C GLY A 46 12.11 4.18 3.87
N ALA A 47 12.20 2.94 3.41
CA ALA A 47 12.42 2.66 2.00
C ALA A 47 11.15 2.90 1.20
N VAL A 48 11.33 3.24 -0.07
CA VAL A 48 10.22 3.46 -1.00
C VAL A 48 10.25 2.32 -2.01
N VAL A 49 9.10 1.68 -2.21
CA VAL A 49 9.00 0.53 -3.10
C VAL A 49 7.82 0.70 -4.06
N PRO A 50 7.94 0.17 -5.28
CA PRO A 50 6.81 0.19 -6.20
C PRO A 50 5.79 -0.87 -5.82
N VAL A 51 4.54 -0.50 -5.86
CA VAL A 51 3.44 -1.39 -5.45
C VAL A 51 2.29 -1.26 -6.43
N ARG A 52 1.42 -2.24 -6.38
CA ARG A 52 0.19 -2.26 -7.17
C ARG A 52 -0.99 -2.39 -6.22
N VAL A 53 -2.04 -1.63 -6.48
CA VAL A 53 -3.26 -1.71 -5.67
C VAL A 53 -3.96 -3.02 -5.95
N ALA A 54 -4.10 -3.84 -4.93
CA ALA A 54 -4.75 -5.14 -5.04
C ALA A 54 -6.21 -5.09 -4.60
N GLU A 55 -6.51 -4.26 -3.61
CA GLU A 55 -7.86 -4.21 -3.07
C GLU A 55 -8.08 -2.86 -2.38
N ILE A 56 -9.26 -2.29 -2.54
CA ILE A 56 -9.64 -1.04 -1.89
C ILE A 56 -10.92 -1.30 -1.11
N ASP A 57 -10.87 -1.00 0.18
CA ASP A 57 -12.02 -1.12 1.06
C ASP A 57 -12.40 0.30 1.49
N GLU A 58 -13.30 0.90 0.72
CA GLU A 58 -13.69 2.29 0.98
C GLU A 58 -14.46 2.43 2.27
N GLU A 59 -15.21 1.41 2.61
CA GLU A 59 -16.02 1.45 3.81
C GLU A 59 -15.18 1.59 5.07
N ASN A 60 -14.05 0.90 5.11
CA ASN A 60 -13.16 0.92 6.27
C ASN A 60 -11.93 1.79 6.05
N GLY A 61 -11.81 2.43 4.90
CA GLY A 61 -10.69 3.30 4.62
C GLY A 61 -9.37 2.57 4.53
N ARG A 62 -9.37 1.38 3.94
CA ARG A 62 -8.17 0.53 3.86
C ARG A 62 -7.86 0.16 2.43
N MET A 63 -6.58 -0.09 2.20
CA MET A 63 -6.10 -0.48 0.89
C MET A 63 -5.07 -1.56 1.06
N ARG A 64 -5.17 -2.62 0.24
CA ARG A 64 -4.18 -3.68 0.23
C ARG A 64 -3.35 -3.56 -1.02
N LEU A 65 -2.04 -3.66 -0.86
CA LEU A 65 -1.08 -3.51 -1.93
C LEU A 65 -0.26 -4.78 -2.08
N ILE A 66 0.22 -4.98 -3.28
CA ILE A 66 1.19 -6.03 -3.56
C ILE A 66 2.39 -5.38 -4.23
N LEU A 67 3.53 -6.07 -4.22
CA LEU A 67 4.70 -5.55 -4.91
C LEU A 67 4.46 -5.55 -6.41
N ALA A 68 4.88 -4.46 -7.05
CA ALA A 68 4.72 -4.33 -8.48
C ALA A 68 5.80 -5.11 -9.24
#